data_4a2e266a54cc4a78f43850dd8aa33b2a
#
_entry.id   4a2e266a54cc4a78f43850dd8aa33b2a
#
_cell.length_a   1.000
_cell.length_b   1.000
_cell.length_c   1.000
_cell.angle_alpha   90.00
_cell.angle_beta   90.00
_cell.angle_gamma   90.00
#
_symmetry.space_group_name_H-M   'P 1'
#
loop_
_entity.id
_entity.type
_entity.pdbx_description
1 polymer ?
#
loop_
_entity_poly.entity_id
_entity_poly.type
_entity_poly.pdbx_seq_one_letter_code
_entity_poly.pdbx_strand_id
1 'polypeptide(L)'
;VQFTETTIPTVEKVRGSRPFEMTPFLLFLKTRFEDLRSMLKTPVPMRIALHRHPGVKGVVEAGTELLRMVPGIEIVDLHQPAVGLMSNALNALPEYKRGLQLAELEAAAAAGVDALVAIYHVDHRELCAHERDWPFRVINILDIVGTSMGLHHDDHFKRLKIMQDADSIVADCKDMIANYGIEPAFAREVVIKAMLKEQPLPLRGRAVDGSKAAAYMPRP
;
A
#
# COMPACT_ATOMS: atom_id res chain seq x y z
N VAL A 1 -12.69 -4.32 0.35
CA VAL A 1 -12.79 -5.74 -0.01
C VAL A 1 -13.75 -6.45 0.92
N GLN A 2 -13.53 -6.48 2.23
CA GLN A 2 -14.49 -7.07 3.18
C GLN A 2 -15.89 -6.43 3.12
N PHE A 3 -15.96 -5.13 2.84
CA PHE A 3 -17.23 -4.41 2.72
C PHE A 3 -18.09 -4.93 1.57
N THR A 4 -17.51 -5.17 0.41
CA THR A 4 -18.25 -5.66 -0.77
C THR A 4 -18.62 -7.13 -0.67
N GLU A 5 -17.76 -7.97 -0.09
CA GLU A 5 -17.93 -9.42 -0.07
C GLU A 5 -18.77 -9.93 1.11
N THR A 6 -18.75 -9.20 2.23
CA THR A 6 -19.45 -9.63 3.45
C THR A 6 -20.56 -8.70 3.87
N THR A 7 -20.35 -7.39 3.85
CA THR A 7 -21.32 -6.44 4.37
C THR A 7 -22.54 -6.30 3.47
N ILE A 8 -22.34 -6.21 2.14
CA ILE A 8 -23.46 -6.08 1.18
C ILE A 8 -24.37 -7.31 1.20
N PRO A 9 -23.86 -8.56 1.07
CA PRO A 9 -24.70 -9.75 1.19
C PRO A 9 -25.42 -9.83 2.55
N THR A 10 -24.79 -9.39 3.64
CA THR A 10 -25.42 -9.35 4.96
C THR A 10 -26.57 -8.35 5.02
N VAL A 11 -26.37 -7.14 4.48
CA VAL A 11 -27.43 -6.12 4.40
C VAL A 11 -28.59 -6.61 3.53
N GLU A 12 -28.31 -7.20 2.38
CA GLU A 12 -29.30 -7.77 1.48
C GLU A 12 -30.11 -8.89 2.16
N LYS A 13 -29.41 -9.78 2.88
CA LYS A 13 -30.05 -10.86 3.65
C LYS A 13 -30.96 -10.32 4.76
N VAL A 14 -30.56 -9.27 5.47
CA VAL A 14 -31.33 -8.70 6.58
C VAL A 14 -32.50 -7.85 6.09
N ARG A 15 -32.31 -7.08 5.01
CA ARG A 15 -33.32 -6.13 4.50
C ARG A 15 -34.19 -6.69 3.36
N GLY A 16 -33.83 -7.84 2.80
CA GLY A 16 -34.52 -8.42 1.66
C GLY A 16 -34.26 -7.68 0.32
N SER A 17 -33.44 -6.64 0.35
CA SER A 17 -33.07 -5.88 -0.84
C SER A 17 -31.70 -5.24 -0.72
N ARG A 18 -31.06 -5.03 -1.85
CA ARG A 18 -29.80 -4.30 -1.96
C ARG A 18 -30.12 -2.80 -2.14
N PRO A 19 -29.79 -1.94 -1.16
CA PRO A 19 -30.18 -0.52 -1.21
C PRO A 19 -29.38 0.31 -2.22
N PHE A 20 -28.20 -0.17 -2.63
CA PHE A 20 -27.33 0.46 -3.63
C PHE A 20 -26.34 -0.55 -4.18
N GLU A 21 -25.82 -0.27 -5.38
CA GLU A 21 -24.71 -1.02 -5.96
C GLU A 21 -23.38 -0.53 -5.41
N MET A 22 -22.51 -1.48 -5.06
CA MET A 22 -21.12 -1.20 -4.70
C MET A 22 -20.18 -1.81 -5.72
N THR A 23 -19.43 -0.95 -6.38
CA THR A 23 -18.39 -1.37 -7.32
C THR A 23 -17.02 -1.00 -6.75
N PRO A 24 -16.05 -1.93 -6.68
CA PRO A 24 -14.67 -1.60 -6.36
C PRO A 24 -14.15 -0.49 -7.27
N PHE A 25 -13.41 0.46 -6.70
CA PHE A 25 -13.00 1.67 -7.40
C PHE A 25 -12.29 1.39 -8.74
N LEU A 26 -11.35 0.45 -8.78
CA LEU A 26 -10.65 0.11 -10.02
C LEU A 26 -11.56 -0.55 -11.07
N LEU A 27 -12.56 -1.32 -10.65
CA LEU A 27 -13.56 -1.85 -11.58
C LEU A 27 -14.47 -0.73 -12.13
N PHE A 28 -14.79 0.24 -11.29
CA PHE A 28 -15.49 1.45 -11.77
C PHE A 28 -14.60 2.23 -12.75
N LEU A 29 -13.34 2.48 -12.44
CA LEU A 29 -12.42 3.15 -13.37
C LEU A 29 -12.30 2.41 -14.70
N LYS A 30 -12.31 1.06 -14.68
CA LYS A 30 -12.26 0.26 -15.90
C LYS A 30 -13.42 0.61 -16.84
N THR A 31 -14.61 0.93 -16.34
CA THR A 31 -15.73 1.37 -17.17
C THR A 31 -15.51 2.74 -17.81
N ARG A 32 -14.47 3.48 -17.40
CA ARG A 32 -14.12 4.83 -17.84
C ARG A 32 -12.75 4.91 -18.53
N PHE A 33 -12.17 3.78 -18.91
CA PHE A 33 -10.81 3.76 -19.48
C PHE A 33 -10.67 4.60 -20.76
N GLU A 34 -11.70 4.67 -21.59
CA GLU A 34 -11.68 5.52 -22.79
C GLU A 34 -11.56 7.01 -22.43
N ASP A 35 -12.31 7.46 -21.40
CA ASP A 35 -12.25 8.83 -20.91
C ASP A 35 -10.87 9.09 -20.28
N LEU A 36 -10.40 8.17 -19.42
CA LEU A 36 -9.11 8.28 -18.73
C LEU A 36 -7.91 8.31 -19.68
N ARG A 37 -7.96 7.57 -20.77
CA ARG A 37 -6.87 7.51 -21.76
C ARG A 37 -6.51 8.90 -22.27
N SER A 38 -7.48 9.76 -22.47
CA SER A 38 -7.26 11.13 -22.92
C SER A 38 -6.61 12.03 -21.86
N MET A 39 -6.67 11.63 -20.59
CA MET A 39 -6.15 12.38 -19.45
C MET A 39 -4.72 11.94 -19.05
N LEU A 40 -4.32 10.71 -19.37
CA LEU A 40 -3.00 10.15 -19.06
C LEU A 40 -1.96 10.64 -20.08
N LYS A 41 -1.49 11.88 -19.93
CA LYS A 41 -0.66 12.57 -20.92
C LYS A 41 0.81 12.66 -20.54
N THR A 42 1.10 12.76 -19.24
CA THR A 42 2.47 12.91 -18.75
C THR A 42 3.11 11.52 -18.65
N PRO A 43 4.23 11.28 -19.36
CA PRO A 43 4.96 10.03 -19.22
C PRO A 43 5.48 9.84 -17.78
N VAL A 44 5.37 8.61 -17.30
CA VAL A 44 5.93 8.17 -16.02
C VAL A 44 6.89 7.00 -16.31
N PRO A 45 8.12 7.30 -16.74
CA PRO A 45 9.09 6.26 -17.12
C PRO A 45 9.55 5.52 -15.86
N MET A 46 8.94 4.37 -15.61
CA MET A 46 9.24 3.52 -14.45
C MET A 46 9.07 2.05 -14.80
N ARG A 47 9.99 1.25 -14.30
CA ARG A 47 9.90 -0.22 -14.28
C ARG A 47 9.31 -0.64 -12.94
N ILE A 48 8.12 -1.19 -12.93
CA ILE A 48 7.34 -1.44 -11.71
C ILE A 48 6.96 -2.91 -11.57
N ALA A 49 6.77 -3.34 -10.32
CA ALA A 49 6.08 -4.59 -10.00
C ALA A 49 4.83 -4.30 -9.17
N LEU A 50 3.82 -5.14 -9.30
CA LEU A 50 2.58 -5.02 -8.54
C LEU A 50 2.64 -5.87 -7.27
N HIS A 51 2.39 -5.26 -6.12
CA HIS A 51 2.01 -5.99 -4.93
C HIS A 51 0.61 -6.57 -5.12
N ARG A 52 0.53 -7.87 -5.34
CA ARG A 52 -0.72 -8.55 -5.69
C ARG A 52 -1.50 -8.91 -4.43
N HIS A 53 -2.71 -8.40 -4.33
CA HIS A 53 -3.63 -8.68 -3.23
C HIS A 53 -4.68 -9.70 -3.68
N PRO A 54 -4.90 -10.80 -2.95
CA PRO A 54 -5.98 -11.74 -3.23
C PRO A 54 -7.31 -11.13 -2.78
N GLY A 55 -7.83 -10.20 -3.57
CA GLY A 55 -9.05 -9.46 -3.28
C GLY A 55 -10.17 -9.77 -4.24
N VAL A 56 -11.01 -8.77 -4.50
CA VAL A 56 -12.14 -8.90 -5.41
C VAL A 56 -11.65 -9.26 -6.80
N LYS A 57 -12.28 -10.27 -7.39
CA LYS A 57 -11.97 -10.75 -8.75
C LYS A 57 -12.01 -9.60 -9.75
N GLY A 58 -10.97 -9.50 -10.57
CA GLY A 58 -10.86 -8.52 -11.63
C GLY A 58 -10.21 -7.18 -11.20
N VAL A 59 -9.99 -6.92 -9.90
CA VAL A 59 -9.39 -5.67 -9.44
C VAL A 59 -7.91 -5.58 -9.80
N VAL A 60 -7.15 -6.66 -9.64
CA VAL A 60 -5.71 -6.70 -10.02
C VAL A 60 -5.55 -6.54 -11.51
N GLU A 61 -6.39 -7.21 -12.28
CA GLU A 61 -6.43 -7.12 -13.73
C GLU A 61 -6.76 -5.68 -14.19
N ALA A 62 -7.79 -5.06 -13.59
CA ALA A 62 -8.16 -3.67 -13.90
C ALA A 62 -7.03 -2.69 -13.54
N GLY A 63 -6.37 -2.88 -12.40
CA GLY A 63 -5.21 -2.07 -12.02
C GLY A 63 -4.03 -2.24 -12.99
N THR A 64 -3.77 -3.47 -13.42
CA THR A 64 -2.73 -3.78 -14.40
C THR A 64 -3.03 -3.13 -15.75
N GLU A 65 -4.27 -3.24 -16.23
CA GLU A 65 -4.71 -2.61 -17.46
C GLU A 65 -4.60 -1.08 -17.39
N LEU A 66 -4.98 -0.49 -16.26
CA LEU A 66 -4.88 0.96 -16.02
C LEU A 66 -3.42 1.43 -16.08
N LEU A 67 -2.51 0.72 -15.43
CA LEU A 67 -1.08 1.06 -15.45
C LEU A 67 -0.47 0.93 -16.85
N ARG A 68 -0.91 -0.04 -17.65
CA ARG A 68 -0.47 -0.17 -19.06
C ARG A 68 -0.89 0.99 -19.94
N MET A 69 -1.91 1.76 -19.54
CA MET A 69 -2.33 2.97 -20.26
C MET A 69 -1.44 4.18 -19.92
N VAL A 70 -0.70 4.15 -18.82
CA VAL A 70 0.22 5.23 -18.41
C VAL A 70 1.48 5.17 -19.28
N PRO A 71 1.79 6.25 -20.04
CA PRO A 71 2.97 6.23 -20.91
C PRO A 71 4.26 6.06 -20.12
N GLY A 72 5.12 5.17 -20.57
CA GLY A 72 6.45 4.94 -19.98
C GLY A 72 6.49 3.88 -18.87
N ILE A 73 5.37 3.32 -18.45
CA ILE A 73 5.33 2.24 -17.48
C ILE A 73 5.72 0.90 -18.11
N GLU A 74 6.68 0.21 -17.51
CA GLU A 74 7.01 -1.19 -17.74
C GLU A 74 6.59 -2.03 -16.52
N ILE A 75 5.74 -3.03 -16.72
CA ILE A 75 5.28 -3.91 -15.64
C ILE A 75 6.06 -5.22 -15.66
N VAL A 76 6.71 -5.54 -14.53
CA VAL A 76 7.46 -6.77 -14.32
C VAL A 76 6.64 -7.74 -13.47
N ASP A 77 6.52 -8.99 -13.90
CA ASP A 77 5.97 -10.05 -13.05
C ASP A 77 7.07 -10.63 -12.18
N LEU A 78 6.91 -10.56 -10.88
CA LEU A 78 7.85 -11.13 -9.91
C LEU A 78 7.65 -12.64 -9.72
N HIS A 79 6.62 -13.23 -10.32
CA HIS A 79 6.23 -14.65 -10.15
C HIS A 79 6.04 -15.03 -8.67
N GLN A 80 5.69 -14.07 -7.83
CA GLN A 80 5.40 -14.30 -6.42
C GLN A 80 3.90 -14.54 -6.21
N PRO A 81 3.50 -15.35 -5.21
CA PRO A 81 2.10 -15.51 -4.88
C PRO A 81 1.48 -14.18 -4.47
N ALA A 82 0.17 -14.04 -4.71
CA ALA A 82 -0.57 -12.88 -4.24
C ALA A 82 -0.71 -12.95 -2.71
N VAL A 83 0.04 -12.13 -2.00
CA VAL A 83 0.13 -12.21 -0.53
C VAL A 83 -1.00 -11.44 0.14
N GLY A 84 -1.20 -10.20 -0.24
CA GLY A 84 -2.14 -9.29 0.39
C GLY A 84 -1.98 -9.22 1.91
N LEU A 85 -1.46 -8.13 2.42
CA LEU A 85 -1.07 -8.00 3.83
C LEU A 85 -2.25 -8.14 4.81
N MET A 86 -3.45 -7.76 4.38
CA MET A 86 -4.68 -7.81 5.17
C MET A 86 -5.51 -9.07 4.97
N SER A 87 -4.95 -10.13 4.38
CA SER A 87 -5.65 -11.40 4.30
C SER A 87 -5.85 -11.99 5.71
N ASN A 88 -7.10 -12.14 6.14
CA ASN A 88 -7.42 -12.76 7.43
C ASN A 88 -6.87 -14.18 7.56
N ALA A 89 -6.85 -14.94 6.47
CA ALA A 89 -6.29 -16.28 6.46
C ALA A 89 -4.79 -16.27 6.77
N LEU A 90 -4.04 -15.33 6.19
CA LEU A 90 -2.60 -15.20 6.44
C LEU A 90 -2.28 -14.60 7.81
N ASN A 91 -3.19 -13.83 8.41
CA ASN A 91 -2.99 -13.32 9.78
C ASN A 91 -2.99 -14.46 10.83
N ALA A 92 -3.61 -15.60 10.54
CA ALA A 92 -3.52 -16.80 11.38
C ALA A 92 -2.14 -17.48 11.31
N LEU A 93 -1.33 -17.17 10.30
CA LEU A 93 0.00 -17.72 10.05
C LEU A 93 1.03 -16.59 9.88
N PRO A 94 1.31 -15.82 10.93
CA PRO A 94 2.08 -14.57 10.83
C PRO A 94 3.50 -14.78 10.29
N GLU A 95 4.18 -15.85 10.67
CA GLU A 95 5.53 -16.14 10.18
C GLU A 95 5.54 -16.50 8.69
N TYR A 96 4.54 -17.27 8.25
CA TYR A 96 4.39 -17.57 6.83
C TYR A 96 4.09 -16.31 6.01
N LYS A 97 3.20 -15.44 6.50
CA LYS A 97 2.91 -14.14 5.88
C LYS A 97 4.18 -13.30 5.72
N ARG A 98 4.99 -13.20 6.78
CA ARG A 98 6.26 -12.46 6.77
C ARG A 98 7.24 -13.05 5.77
N GLY A 99 7.36 -14.37 5.71
CA GLY A 99 8.20 -15.05 4.71
C GLY A 99 7.83 -14.71 3.28
N LEU A 100 6.53 -14.70 2.96
CA LEU A 100 6.03 -14.32 1.64
C LEU A 100 6.31 -12.84 1.32
N GLN A 101 6.12 -11.95 2.28
CA GLN A 101 6.43 -10.52 2.10
C GLN A 101 7.91 -10.29 1.85
N LEU A 102 8.75 -10.96 2.62
CA LEU A 102 10.19 -10.86 2.46
C LEU A 102 10.61 -11.35 1.06
N ALA A 103 10.10 -12.51 0.64
CA ALA A 103 10.39 -13.06 -0.69
C ALA A 103 9.95 -12.11 -1.82
N GLU A 104 8.81 -11.41 -1.66
CA GLU A 104 8.37 -10.41 -2.63
C GLU A 104 9.31 -9.20 -2.69
N LEU A 105 9.74 -8.67 -1.53
CA LEU A 105 10.68 -7.54 -1.48
C LEU A 105 12.04 -7.93 -2.08
N GLU A 106 12.53 -9.13 -1.80
CA GLU A 106 13.77 -9.66 -2.39
C GLU A 106 13.65 -9.85 -3.90
N ALA A 107 12.53 -10.40 -4.38
CA ALA A 107 12.27 -10.56 -5.80
C ALA A 107 12.17 -9.20 -6.53
N ALA A 108 11.54 -8.20 -5.92
CA ALA A 108 11.46 -6.85 -6.47
C ALA A 108 12.85 -6.21 -6.59
N ALA A 109 13.69 -6.35 -5.56
CA ALA A 109 15.06 -5.87 -5.57
C ALA A 109 15.91 -6.60 -6.64
N ALA A 110 15.81 -7.92 -6.72
CA ALA A 110 16.53 -8.72 -7.71
C ALA A 110 16.10 -8.42 -9.15
N ALA A 111 14.81 -8.11 -9.35
CA ALA A 111 14.27 -7.71 -10.65
C ALA A 111 14.69 -6.28 -11.05
N GLY A 112 15.28 -5.49 -10.15
CA GLY A 112 15.70 -4.11 -10.41
C GLY A 112 14.54 -3.20 -10.78
N VAL A 113 13.41 -3.33 -10.09
CA VAL A 113 12.28 -2.42 -10.32
C VAL A 113 12.51 -1.07 -9.67
N ASP A 114 11.98 0.00 -10.27
CA ASP A 114 11.99 1.34 -9.68
C ASP A 114 10.97 1.48 -8.56
N ALA A 115 9.87 0.71 -8.63
CA ALA A 115 8.83 0.73 -7.61
C ALA A 115 8.08 -0.60 -7.46
N LEU A 116 7.72 -0.91 -6.22
CA LEU A 116 6.67 -1.86 -5.87
C LEU A 116 5.36 -1.08 -5.69
N VAL A 117 4.34 -1.42 -6.49
CA VAL A 117 3.08 -0.67 -6.56
C VAL A 117 1.99 -1.39 -5.80
N ALA A 118 1.45 -0.74 -4.78
CA ALA A 118 0.31 -1.22 -4.03
C ALA A 118 -1.00 -0.77 -4.68
N ILE A 119 -1.92 -1.71 -4.89
CA ILE A 119 -3.26 -1.44 -5.42
C ILE A 119 -4.17 -0.88 -4.33
N TYR A 120 -4.06 -1.40 -3.12
CA TYR A 120 -4.86 -1.00 -1.99
C TYR A 120 -4.09 -0.07 -1.05
N HIS A 121 -4.79 0.92 -0.51
CA HIS A 121 -4.20 1.85 0.44
C HIS A 121 -3.65 1.15 1.70
N VAL A 122 -4.31 0.09 2.14
CA VAL A 122 -3.89 -0.66 3.32
C VAL A 122 -2.54 -1.37 3.09
N ASP A 123 -2.34 -1.94 1.90
CA ASP A 123 -1.06 -2.57 1.54
C ASP A 123 0.05 -1.52 1.43
N HIS A 124 -0.26 -0.36 0.85
CA HIS A 124 0.66 0.77 0.80
C HIS A 124 1.06 1.22 2.22
N ARG A 125 0.09 1.36 3.14
CA ARG A 125 0.38 1.72 4.53
C ARG A 125 1.30 0.72 5.24
N GLU A 126 1.16 -0.56 4.97
CA GLU A 126 2.03 -1.58 5.55
C GLU A 126 3.45 -1.57 4.94
N LEU A 127 3.56 -1.40 3.61
CA LEU A 127 4.81 -1.55 2.89
C LEU A 127 5.64 -0.28 2.76
N CYS A 128 5.04 0.91 2.80
CA CYS A 128 5.70 2.14 2.35
C CYS A 128 7.00 2.48 3.10
N ALA A 129 7.14 2.10 4.37
CA ALA A 129 8.35 2.34 5.14
C ALA A 129 9.55 1.50 4.67
N HIS A 130 9.32 0.39 3.96
CA HIS A 130 10.40 -0.42 3.39
C HIS A 130 11.18 0.32 2.29
N GLU A 131 10.62 1.35 1.69
CA GLU A 131 11.34 2.23 0.76
C GLU A 131 12.66 2.77 1.34
N ARG A 132 12.76 2.92 2.65
CA ARG A 132 13.98 3.36 3.32
C ARG A 132 15.16 2.41 3.14
N ASP A 133 14.89 1.10 3.13
CA ASP A 133 15.91 0.06 3.24
C ASP A 133 16.05 -0.80 1.97
N TRP A 134 15.15 -0.64 1.01
CA TRP A 134 15.14 -1.36 -0.26
C TRP A 134 15.46 -0.42 -1.42
N PRO A 135 16.07 -0.92 -2.53
CA PRO A 135 16.50 -0.08 -3.64
C PRO A 135 15.37 0.30 -4.61
N PHE A 136 14.13 0.34 -4.14
CA PHE A 136 12.95 0.69 -4.94
C PHE A 136 11.96 1.48 -4.08
N ARG A 137 11.10 2.22 -4.75
CA ARG A 137 10.00 2.97 -4.11
C ARG A 137 8.83 2.06 -3.80
N VAL A 138 8.00 2.45 -2.83
CA VAL A 138 6.67 1.85 -2.60
C VAL A 138 5.62 2.92 -2.89
N ILE A 139 4.81 2.71 -3.91
CA ILE A 139 3.89 3.73 -4.45
C ILE A 139 2.47 3.16 -4.52
N ASN A 140 1.47 3.99 -4.21
CA ASN A 140 0.08 3.62 -4.49
C ASN A 140 -0.21 3.77 -6.00
N ILE A 141 -1.00 2.87 -6.57
CA ILE A 141 -1.36 2.92 -7.99
C ILE A 141 -1.95 4.27 -8.42
N LEU A 142 -2.71 4.92 -7.54
CA LEU A 142 -3.36 6.19 -7.85
C LEU A 142 -2.37 7.36 -7.93
N ASP A 143 -1.23 7.28 -7.25
CA ASP A 143 -0.17 8.29 -7.36
C ASP A 143 0.48 8.27 -8.74
N ILE A 144 0.66 7.07 -9.32
CA ILE A 144 1.16 6.91 -10.70
C ILE A 144 0.16 7.49 -11.69
N VAL A 145 -1.10 7.13 -11.55
CA VAL A 145 -2.19 7.63 -12.41
C VAL A 145 -2.32 9.15 -12.29
N GLY A 146 -2.35 9.68 -11.05
CA GLY A 146 -2.38 11.11 -10.78
C GLY A 146 -1.20 11.85 -11.42
N THR A 147 0.02 11.32 -11.26
CA THR A 147 1.22 11.90 -11.88
C THR A 147 1.08 11.98 -13.40
N SER A 148 0.57 10.92 -14.04
CA SER A 148 0.32 10.93 -15.49
C SER A 148 -0.77 11.93 -15.91
N MET A 149 -1.69 12.27 -15.02
CA MET A 149 -2.70 13.32 -15.21
C MET A 149 -2.18 14.72 -14.86
N GLY A 150 -0.92 14.87 -14.44
CA GLY A 150 -0.35 16.12 -13.99
C GLY A 150 -0.72 16.52 -12.56
N LEU A 151 -1.25 15.58 -11.76
CA LEU A 151 -1.59 15.77 -10.36
C LEU A 151 -0.44 15.27 -9.49
N HIS A 152 0.01 16.10 -8.56
CA HIS A 152 1.08 15.76 -7.63
C HIS A 152 0.61 16.02 -6.21
N HIS A 153 0.72 15.01 -5.37
CA HIS A 153 0.43 15.10 -3.95
C HIS A 153 1.57 14.47 -3.14
N ASP A 154 1.94 15.13 -2.05
CA ASP A 154 2.91 14.57 -1.13
C ASP A 154 2.29 13.43 -0.34
N ASP A 155 2.97 12.31 -0.29
CA ASP A 155 2.59 11.18 0.56
C ASP A 155 3.05 11.43 2.00
N HIS A 156 2.27 12.24 2.71
CA HIS A 156 2.57 12.59 4.10
C HIS A 156 2.62 11.39 5.01
N PHE A 157 1.75 10.37 4.81
CA PHE A 157 1.76 9.17 5.62
C PHE A 157 3.07 8.39 5.47
N LYS A 158 3.52 8.15 4.24
CA LYS A 158 4.79 7.48 3.97
C LYS A 158 5.97 8.29 4.52
N ARG A 159 6.00 9.60 4.30
CA ARG A 159 7.04 10.48 4.80
C ARG A 159 7.21 10.37 6.31
N LEU A 160 6.11 10.39 7.04
CA LEU A 160 6.12 10.23 8.50
C LEU A 160 6.52 8.80 8.90
N LYS A 161 5.95 7.79 8.25
CA LYS A 161 6.21 6.40 8.58
C LYS A 161 7.69 6.00 8.35
N ILE A 162 8.35 6.56 7.36
CA ILE A 162 9.77 6.35 7.09
C ILE A 162 10.66 6.83 8.24
N MET A 163 10.23 7.84 9.02
CA MET A 163 10.99 8.32 10.18
C MET A 163 11.18 7.25 11.24
N GLN A 164 10.19 6.36 11.44
CA GLN A 164 10.22 5.25 12.41
C GLN A 164 10.53 5.67 13.85
N ASP A 165 10.26 6.93 14.18
CA ASP A 165 10.49 7.51 15.50
C ASP A 165 9.27 8.34 15.92
N ALA A 166 8.60 7.90 16.99
CA ALA A 166 7.33 8.49 17.39
C ALA A 166 7.47 9.95 17.86
N ASP A 167 8.58 10.29 18.49
CA ASP A 167 8.79 11.64 19.01
C ASP A 167 9.10 12.62 17.86
N SER A 168 9.89 12.18 16.88
CA SER A 168 10.15 12.94 15.65
C SER A 168 8.88 13.16 14.82
N ILE A 169 8.02 12.15 14.72
CA ILE A 169 6.74 12.25 14.00
C ILE A 169 5.81 13.24 14.69
N VAL A 170 5.68 13.16 16.01
CA VAL A 170 4.86 14.11 16.79
C VAL A 170 5.38 15.52 16.69
N ALA A 171 6.72 15.71 16.75
CA ALA A 171 7.35 17.01 16.58
C ALA A 171 7.11 17.61 15.19
N ASP A 172 7.19 16.80 14.14
CA ASP A 172 6.89 17.23 12.76
C ASP A 172 5.41 17.63 12.59
N CYS A 173 4.50 16.97 13.28
CA CYS A 173 3.07 17.20 13.23
C CYS A 173 2.56 18.22 14.27
N LYS A 174 3.43 18.89 15.03
CA LYS A 174 3.07 19.73 16.20
C LYS A 174 1.98 20.76 15.91
N ASP A 175 2.06 21.45 14.78
CA ASP A 175 1.11 22.51 14.43
C ASP A 175 -0.26 21.92 14.09
N MET A 176 -0.29 20.78 13.42
CA MET A 176 -1.53 20.04 13.12
C MET A 176 -2.17 19.51 14.41
N ILE A 177 -1.37 18.91 15.29
CA ILE A 177 -1.80 18.42 16.60
C ILE A 177 -2.44 19.55 17.42
N ALA A 178 -1.80 20.71 17.47
CA ALA A 178 -2.29 21.89 18.16
C ALA A 178 -3.58 22.44 17.53
N ASN A 179 -3.64 22.55 16.20
CA ASN A 179 -4.81 23.06 15.48
C ASN A 179 -6.08 22.21 15.69
N TYR A 180 -5.90 20.89 15.88
CA TYR A 180 -7.01 19.97 16.17
C TYR A 180 -7.25 19.76 17.67
N GLY A 181 -6.52 20.46 18.55
CA GLY A 181 -6.68 20.31 20.00
C GLY A 181 -6.36 18.91 20.52
N ILE A 182 -5.45 18.21 19.88
CA ILE A 182 -5.05 16.85 20.24
C ILE A 182 -3.93 16.94 21.29
N GLU A 183 -4.05 16.17 22.37
CA GLU A 183 -2.98 16.05 23.36
C GLU A 183 -1.76 15.34 22.76
N PRO A 184 -0.54 15.91 22.87
CA PRO A 184 0.66 15.32 22.27
C PRO A 184 0.94 13.88 22.74
N ALA A 185 0.65 13.57 24.00
CA ALA A 185 0.81 12.20 24.52
C ALA A 185 -0.13 11.21 23.85
N PHE A 186 -1.38 11.62 23.56
CA PHE A 186 -2.32 10.81 22.80
C PHE A 186 -1.89 10.65 21.34
N ALA A 187 -1.44 11.73 20.70
CA ALA A 187 -0.89 11.67 19.34
C ALA A 187 0.27 10.66 19.25
N ARG A 188 1.19 10.69 20.22
CA ARG A 188 2.30 9.74 20.31
C ARG A 188 1.82 8.29 20.44
N GLU A 189 0.82 8.05 21.28
CA GLU A 189 0.23 6.71 21.44
C GLU A 189 -0.37 6.20 20.11
N VAL A 190 -1.11 7.06 19.40
CA VAL A 190 -1.70 6.75 18.09
C VAL A 190 -0.60 6.43 17.06
N VAL A 191 0.46 7.24 16.99
CA VAL A 191 1.60 6.97 16.11
C VAL A 191 2.19 5.59 16.36
N ILE A 192 2.45 5.25 17.63
CA ILE A 192 3.01 3.94 17.99
C ILE A 192 2.06 2.81 17.60
N LYS A 193 0.76 2.92 17.95
CA LYS A 193 -0.20 1.82 17.79
C LYS A 193 -0.71 1.65 16.37
N ALA A 194 -0.97 2.75 15.66
CA ALA A 194 -1.64 2.73 14.38
C ALA A 194 -0.71 2.95 13.17
N MET A 195 0.47 3.50 13.38
CA MET A 195 1.41 3.73 12.28
C MET A 195 2.60 2.78 12.34
N LEU A 196 3.32 2.73 13.47
CA LEU A 196 4.59 2.00 13.58
C LEU A 196 4.40 0.51 13.86
N LYS A 197 3.38 0.12 14.64
CA LYS A 197 3.09 -1.29 14.94
C LYS A 197 2.45 -2.06 13.78
N GLU A 198 1.89 -1.37 12.80
CA GLU A 198 1.37 -2.00 11.58
C GLU A 198 2.47 -2.52 10.66
N GLN A 199 3.74 -2.26 10.96
CA GLN A 199 4.86 -2.74 10.17
C GLN A 199 5.09 -4.24 10.42
N PRO A 200 4.76 -5.13 9.46
CA PRO A 200 4.83 -6.58 9.67
C PRO A 200 6.25 -7.14 9.65
N LEU A 201 7.15 -6.45 8.94
CA LEU A 201 8.57 -6.76 8.88
C LEU A 201 9.37 -5.64 9.52
N PRO A 202 10.42 -5.96 10.30
CA PRO A 202 11.36 -4.95 10.77
C PRO A 202 12.07 -4.32 9.55
N LEU A 203 12.36 -3.03 9.65
CA LEU A 203 13.16 -2.35 8.66
C LEU A 203 14.62 -2.79 8.78
N ARG A 204 15.31 -2.96 7.65
CA ARG A 204 16.73 -3.29 7.61
C ARG A 204 17.54 -2.19 8.30
N GLY A 205 18.55 -2.57 9.09
CA GLY A 205 19.52 -1.64 9.68
C GLY A 205 18.98 -0.75 10.79
N ARG A 206 17.71 -0.89 11.19
CA ARG A 206 17.12 -0.08 12.26
C ARG A 206 16.18 -0.92 13.11
N ALA A 207 16.51 -1.09 14.39
CA ALA A 207 15.59 -1.64 15.36
C ALA A 207 14.58 -0.57 15.76
N VAL A 208 13.30 -0.87 15.65
CA VAL A 208 12.23 0.04 16.09
C VAL A 208 12.19 0.12 17.62
N ASP A 209 12.67 -0.90 18.33
CA ASP A 209 12.80 -0.96 19.78
C ASP A 209 14.02 -1.74 20.27
N GLY A 210 15.04 -1.84 19.47
CA GLY A 210 16.37 -2.34 19.86
C GLY A 210 16.53 -3.87 19.97
N SER A 211 15.49 -4.68 20.05
CA SER A 211 15.70 -6.05 20.51
C SER A 211 15.41 -7.19 19.53
N LYS A 212 14.68 -6.98 18.44
CA LYS A 212 14.20 -8.09 17.59
C LYS A 212 14.37 -7.92 16.08
N ALA A 213 14.79 -6.77 15.60
CA ALA A 213 14.91 -6.50 14.16
C ALA A 213 15.97 -7.35 13.46
N ALA A 214 17.03 -7.74 14.17
CA ALA A 214 18.15 -8.51 13.60
C ALA A 214 17.77 -9.91 13.11
N ALA A 215 16.68 -10.49 13.64
CA ALA A 215 16.24 -11.84 13.30
C ALA A 215 15.57 -11.93 11.90
N TYR A 216 15.11 -10.79 11.35
CA TYR A 216 14.39 -10.73 10.09
C TYR A 216 15.15 -10.02 8.97
N MET A 217 16.39 -9.65 9.22
CA MET A 217 17.19 -9.06 8.14
C MET A 217 17.38 -10.10 7.03
N PRO A 218 16.98 -9.79 5.78
CA PRO A 218 17.39 -10.60 4.65
C PRO A 218 18.92 -10.62 4.62
N ARG A 219 19.51 -11.80 4.49
CA ARG A 219 20.95 -11.92 4.33
C ARG A 219 21.36 -11.26 3.01
N PRO A 220 22.51 -10.58 2.98
CA PRO A 220 23.03 -9.97 1.76
C PRO A 220 23.20 -10.99 0.63
#